data_51220462f4a2599423f2aaa0f1195835
#
_entry.id   51220462f4a2599423f2aaa0f1195835
#
_cell.length_a   1.000
_cell.length_b   1.000
_cell.length_c   1.000
_cell.angle_alpha   90.00
_cell.angle_beta   90.00
_cell.angle_gamma   90.00
#
_symmetry.space_group_name_H-M   'P 1'
#
loop_
_entity.id
_entity.type
_entity.pdbx_description
1 polymer ?
#
loop_
_entity_poly.entity_id
_entity_poly.type
_entity_poly.pdbx_seq_one_letter_code
_entity_poly.pdbx_strand_id
1 'polypeptide(L)'
;VKRLFSASLLAAGLALGGAAHAAQPLLNVSYDVMRDFYKEYNPAFQKYWKAEKGENITIQMSHGGSSKQARSVIDGLPADVITMNQATDIDALADNGGLVPKDWATRLPNNSAPFTSATVFIVRKGNPKALKDWPDLLKDGVQVVVPNPKTSGNGRYTYLSAWGYVLKNGGDENKAKEFVGKLFKQVPVLDTGGRAATTTFMQNQIGDVLVTFENEAEMIAREFGRGGFEAVYPSVSAEAEPPVAVVDKVVEKKGSRAQTEAYLKYLWSDEGQTIAANNYLRPRNPEILAKFADRFPKVDFFSVEKTFGDWRSVQKTHFIDGGVFDQIYSPN
;
A
#
# COMPACT_ATOMS: atom_id res chain seq x y z
N VAL A 1 37.60 -10.05 83.18
CA VAL A 1 37.36 -10.72 81.90
C VAL A 1 36.34 -9.90 81.16
N LYS A 2 36.77 -9.05 80.19
CA LYS A 2 35.93 -8.24 79.36
C LYS A 2 35.79 -8.89 77.96
N ARG A 3 34.62 -9.22 77.54
CA ARG A 3 34.36 -9.70 76.18
C ARG A 3 33.87 -8.50 75.31
N LEU A 4 34.65 -8.22 74.30
CA LEU A 4 34.27 -7.27 73.21
C LEU A 4 33.38 -7.98 72.23
N PHE A 5 32.18 -7.43 71.94
CA PHE A 5 31.33 -7.82 70.85
C PHE A 5 31.64 -6.91 69.68
N SER A 6 32.15 -7.45 68.60
CA SER A 6 32.27 -6.77 67.32
C SER A 6 30.97 -6.94 66.54
N ALA A 7 30.29 -5.82 66.23
CA ALA A 7 29.14 -5.78 65.38
C ALA A 7 29.59 -5.61 63.91
N SER A 8 29.41 -6.64 63.11
CA SER A 8 29.60 -6.55 61.65
C SER A 8 28.34 -6.01 61.00
N LEU A 9 28.42 -4.80 60.44
CA LEU A 9 27.40 -4.26 59.58
C LEU A 9 27.49 -4.95 58.20
N LEU A 10 26.50 -5.77 57.85
CA LEU A 10 26.27 -6.25 56.50
C LEU A 10 25.53 -5.17 55.72
N ALA A 11 26.20 -4.47 54.81
CA ALA A 11 25.56 -3.61 53.82
C ALA A 11 24.93 -4.46 52.72
N ALA A 12 23.64 -4.67 52.78
CA ALA A 12 22.89 -5.28 51.69
C ALA A 12 22.71 -4.27 50.55
N GLY A 13 23.55 -4.38 49.50
CA GLY A 13 23.38 -3.65 48.26
C GLY A 13 22.13 -4.15 47.54
N LEU A 14 21.06 -3.36 47.56
CA LEU A 14 19.92 -3.56 46.67
C LEU A 14 20.36 -3.25 45.24
N ALA A 15 20.74 -4.30 44.50
CA ALA A 15 20.81 -4.24 43.05
C ALA A 15 19.38 -4.13 42.53
N LEU A 16 18.95 -2.89 42.24
CA LEU A 16 17.79 -2.64 41.41
C LEU A 16 18.10 -3.12 39.98
N GLY A 17 17.92 -4.43 39.75
CA GLY A 17 17.87 -5.00 38.45
C GLY A 17 16.65 -4.42 37.72
N GLY A 18 16.84 -3.36 36.97
CA GLY A 18 15.86 -2.90 36.02
C GLY A 18 15.53 -4.05 35.09
N ALA A 19 14.37 -4.66 35.26
CA ALA A 19 13.83 -5.57 34.25
C ALA A 19 13.72 -4.75 32.96
N ALA A 20 14.65 -4.98 32.04
CA ALA A 20 14.51 -4.50 30.69
C ALA A 20 13.23 -5.13 30.14
N HIS A 21 12.13 -4.39 30.22
CA HIS A 21 10.92 -4.76 29.49
C HIS A 21 11.34 -4.86 28.02
N ALA A 22 11.34 -6.07 27.49
CA ALA A 22 11.51 -6.27 26.06
C ALA A 22 10.46 -5.39 25.37
N ALA A 23 10.93 -4.43 24.58
CA ALA A 23 10.03 -3.52 23.88
C ALA A 23 9.02 -4.35 23.07
N GLN A 24 7.74 -4.04 23.23
CA GLN A 24 6.69 -4.75 22.49
C GLN A 24 6.95 -4.57 20.98
N PRO A 25 6.73 -5.63 20.16
CA PRO A 25 6.90 -5.52 18.72
C PRO A 25 6.04 -4.41 18.13
N LEU A 26 6.59 -3.65 17.20
CA LEU A 26 5.86 -2.74 16.35
C LEU A 26 5.11 -3.57 15.31
N LEU A 27 3.79 -3.42 15.23
CA LEU A 27 2.97 -4.07 14.21
C LEU A 27 2.64 -3.08 13.09
N ASN A 28 3.10 -3.37 11.87
CA ASN A 28 2.71 -2.68 10.65
C ASN A 28 1.65 -3.50 9.91
N VAL A 29 0.48 -2.91 9.74
CA VAL A 29 -0.63 -3.50 8.96
C VAL A 29 -0.65 -2.82 7.60
N SER A 30 -0.39 -3.60 6.54
CA SER A 30 -0.11 -3.12 5.19
C SER A 30 -0.97 -3.80 4.13
N TYR A 31 -1.12 -3.17 2.98
CA TYR A 31 -1.68 -3.83 1.82
C TYR A 31 -0.69 -4.84 1.21
N ASP A 32 -1.22 -5.82 0.47
CA ASP A 32 -0.53 -7.09 0.18
C ASP A 32 0.68 -6.98 -0.76
N VAL A 33 0.68 -6.03 -1.69
CA VAL A 33 1.77 -5.89 -2.66
C VAL A 33 3.04 -5.25 -2.08
N MET A 34 3.02 -4.80 -0.84
CA MET A 34 4.17 -4.18 -0.17
C MET A 34 5.12 -5.16 0.54
N ARG A 35 4.87 -6.47 0.43
CA ARG A 35 5.65 -7.49 1.15
C ARG A 35 7.15 -7.39 0.90
N ASP A 36 7.55 -7.29 -0.35
CA ASP A 36 8.97 -7.28 -0.72
C ASP A 36 9.64 -5.97 -0.31
N PHE A 37 8.94 -4.84 -0.44
CA PHE A 37 9.43 -3.56 0.07
C PHE A 37 9.76 -3.64 1.57
N TYR A 38 8.82 -4.12 2.39
CA TYR A 38 9.04 -4.18 3.84
C TYR A 38 10.04 -5.27 4.27
N LYS A 39 10.30 -6.30 3.48
CA LYS A 39 11.40 -7.24 3.71
C LYS A 39 12.78 -6.55 3.65
N GLU A 40 12.92 -5.53 2.82
CA GLU A 40 14.15 -4.73 2.72
C GLU A 40 14.15 -3.56 3.69
N TYR A 41 13.01 -2.87 3.82
CA TYR A 41 12.87 -1.68 4.64
C TYR A 41 13.02 -1.96 6.14
N ASN A 42 12.37 -3.00 6.65
CA ASN A 42 12.38 -3.28 8.09
C ASN A 42 13.79 -3.54 8.64
N PRO A 43 14.65 -4.37 8.02
CA PRO A 43 16.04 -4.54 8.49
C PRO A 43 16.85 -3.24 8.41
N ALA A 44 16.65 -2.40 7.40
CA ALA A 44 17.32 -1.11 7.29
C ALA A 44 16.91 -0.17 8.44
N PHE A 45 15.60 -0.06 8.72
CA PHE A 45 15.13 0.71 9.86
C PHE A 45 15.62 0.15 11.19
N GLN A 46 15.62 -1.16 11.39
CA GLN A 46 16.14 -1.80 12.62
C GLN A 46 17.61 -1.45 12.86
N LYS A 47 18.42 -1.46 11.80
CA LYS A 47 19.83 -1.06 11.86
C LYS A 47 19.96 0.43 12.22
N TYR A 48 19.19 1.29 11.57
CA TYR A 48 19.13 2.72 11.86
C TYR A 48 18.75 2.97 13.31
N TRP A 49 17.65 2.38 13.81
CA TRP A 49 17.17 2.54 15.17
C TRP A 49 18.21 2.09 16.21
N LYS A 50 18.86 0.96 15.94
CA LYS A 50 19.95 0.46 16.79
C LYS A 50 21.12 1.43 16.86
N ALA A 51 21.51 2.03 15.75
CA ALA A 51 22.60 3.01 15.70
C ALA A 51 22.25 4.30 16.44
N GLU A 52 21.02 4.80 16.27
CA GLU A 52 20.55 6.07 16.84
C GLU A 52 20.17 5.98 18.33
N LYS A 53 19.59 4.87 18.76
CA LYS A 53 19.02 4.71 20.10
C LYS A 53 19.71 3.65 20.96
N GLY A 54 20.59 2.83 20.40
CA GLY A 54 21.19 1.70 21.10
C GLY A 54 20.23 0.54 21.36
N GLU A 55 18.98 0.62 20.89
CA GLU A 55 17.89 -0.31 21.18
C GLU A 55 17.62 -1.24 20.00
N ASN A 56 17.26 -2.49 20.30
CA ASN A 56 16.72 -3.39 19.29
C ASN A 56 15.20 -3.19 19.19
N ILE A 57 14.67 -3.22 17.98
CA ILE A 57 13.24 -3.17 17.72
C ILE A 57 12.82 -4.40 16.91
N THR A 58 11.69 -5.01 17.28
CA THR A 58 11.07 -6.08 16.50
C THR A 58 9.90 -5.49 15.72
N ILE A 59 9.83 -5.78 14.41
CA ILE A 59 8.76 -5.33 13.54
C ILE A 59 8.00 -6.55 13.02
N GLN A 60 6.71 -6.56 13.27
CA GLN A 60 5.79 -7.57 12.76
C GLN A 60 4.97 -6.98 11.62
N MET A 61 4.59 -7.82 10.65
CA MET A 61 3.84 -7.41 9.48
C MET A 61 2.55 -8.21 9.37
N SER A 62 1.47 -7.52 8.98
CA SER A 62 0.24 -8.13 8.47
C SER A 62 -0.02 -7.59 7.07
N HIS A 63 -0.28 -8.47 6.11
CA HIS A 63 -0.53 -8.10 4.72
C HIS A 63 -1.84 -8.69 4.22
N GLY A 64 -2.59 -7.90 3.44
CA GLY A 64 -3.86 -8.32 2.82
C GLY A 64 -4.43 -7.21 1.95
N GLY A 65 -5.62 -7.39 1.42
CA GLY A 65 -6.31 -6.31 0.70
C GLY A 65 -6.49 -5.10 1.61
N SER A 66 -6.20 -3.89 1.09
CA SER A 66 -6.09 -2.65 1.89
C SER A 66 -7.31 -2.40 2.78
N SER A 67 -8.51 -2.41 2.21
CA SER A 67 -9.74 -2.17 2.99
C SER A 67 -10.04 -3.30 4.00
N LYS A 68 -9.66 -4.54 3.68
CA LYS A 68 -9.75 -5.66 4.63
C LYS A 68 -8.80 -5.47 5.81
N GLN A 69 -7.59 -5.00 5.55
CA GLN A 69 -6.61 -4.70 6.61
C GLN A 69 -7.08 -3.54 7.49
N ALA A 70 -7.59 -2.46 6.90
CA ALA A 70 -8.19 -1.35 7.65
C ALA A 70 -9.32 -1.84 8.56
N ARG A 71 -10.21 -2.68 8.04
CA ARG A 71 -11.28 -3.30 8.82
C ARG A 71 -10.76 -4.14 9.98
N SER A 72 -9.72 -4.95 9.78
CA SER A 72 -9.13 -5.74 10.84
C SER A 72 -8.61 -4.88 12.00
N VAL A 73 -8.05 -3.70 11.72
CA VAL A 73 -7.60 -2.76 12.76
C VAL A 73 -8.80 -2.13 13.48
N ILE A 74 -9.85 -1.76 12.77
CA ILE A 74 -11.11 -1.28 13.36
C ILE A 74 -11.70 -2.33 14.29
N ASP A 75 -11.65 -3.61 13.91
CA ASP A 75 -12.16 -4.75 14.67
C ASP A 75 -11.23 -5.20 15.82
N GLY A 76 -10.09 -4.49 16.02
CA GLY A 76 -9.25 -4.64 17.22
C GLY A 76 -7.84 -5.21 16.98
N LEU A 77 -7.39 -5.40 15.74
CA LEU A 77 -5.98 -5.76 15.49
C LEU A 77 -5.07 -4.60 15.95
N PRO A 78 -4.15 -4.81 16.91
CA PRO A 78 -3.43 -3.72 17.58
C PRO A 78 -2.25 -3.21 16.76
N ALA A 79 -2.53 -2.65 15.57
CA ALA A 79 -1.54 -2.05 14.68
C ALA A 79 -0.94 -0.79 15.29
N ASP A 80 0.38 -0.67 15.30
CA ASP A 80 1.07 0.58 15.63
C ASP A 80 1.03 1.55 14.46
N VAL A 81 1.24 1.03 13.25
CA VAL A 81 1.14 1.77 11.99
C VAL A 81 0.25 1.04 11.00
N ILE A 82 -0.36 1.85 10.14
CA ILE A 82 -1.06 1.38 8.95
C ILE A 82 -0.39 1.98 7.72
N THR A 83 -0.20 1.15 6.72
CA THR A 83 0.40 1.52 5.45
C THR A 83 -0.54 1.02 4.35
N MET A 84 -1.44 1.91 3.94
CA MET A 84 -2.59 1.57 3.12
C MET A 84 -2.39 1.95 1.66
N ASN A 85 -3.29 1.50 0.82
CA ASN A 85 -3.25 1.75 -0.61
C ASN A 85 -3.85 3.13 -0.97
N GLN A 86 -4.77 3.63 -0.14
CA GLN A 86 -5.50 4.88 -0.38
C GLN A 86 -5.99 5.53 0.92
N ALA A 87 -6.26 6.83 0.86
CA ALA A 87 -6.65 7.65 2.02
C ALA A 87 -7.95 7.16 2.69
N THR A 88 -8.94 6.69 1.94
CA THR A 88 -10.22 6.21 2.49
C THR A 88 -10.07 5.08 3.50
N ASP A 89 -9.05 4.25 3.37
CA ASP A 89 -8.81 3.17 4.32
C ASP A 89 -8.32 3.71 5.68
N ILE A 90 -7.53 4.79 5.68
CA ILE A 90 -7.12 5.47 6.92
C ILE A 90 -8.25 6.33 7.48
N ASP A 91 -8.99 7.02 6.62
CA ASP A 91 -10.19 7.76 7.01
C ASP A 91 -11.21 6.89 7.74
N ALA A 92 -11.36 5.63 7.31
CA ALA A 92 -12.24 4.68 7.98
C ALA A 92 -11.83 4.44 9.45
N LEU A 93 -10.52 4.46 9.77
CA LEU A 93 -10.05 4.36 11.16
C LEU A 93 -10.34 5.63 11.96
N ALA A 94 -10.30 6.81 11.31
CA ALA A 94 -10.67 8.06 11.95
C ALA A 94 -12.16 8.12 12.27
N ASP A 95 -13.00 7.65 11.36
CA ASP A 95 -14.45 7.69 11.48
C ASP A 95 -15.00 6.59 12.41
N ASN A 96 -14.35 5.42 12.44
CA ASN A 96 -14.76 4.29 13.28
C ASN A 96 -13.85 4.18 14.50
N GLY A 97 -14.29 4.79 15.59
CA GLY A 97 -13.61 4.70 16.88
C GLY A 97 -12.49 5.72 17.10
N GLY A 98 -12.22 6.62 16.14
CA GLY A 98 -11.18 7.66 16.29
C GLY A 98 -9.80 7.06 16.59
N LEU A 99 -9.44 5.96 15.92
CA LEU A 99 -8.16 5.25 16.11
C LEU A 99 -6.99 6.10 15.63
N VAL A 100 -7.21 6.90 14.58
CA VAL A 100 -6.32 7.94 14.07
C VAL A 100 -7.06 9.29 14.10
N PRO A 101 -6.38 10.43 14.19
CA PRO A 101 -7.05 11.72 14.13
C PRO A 101 -7.50 12.05 12.70
N LYS A 102 -8.46 12.96 12.55
CA LYS A 102 -8.99 13.35 11.23
C LYS A 102 -7.97 14.07 10.34
N ASP A 103 -6.97 14.70 10.95
CA ASP A 103 -5.89 15.42 10.29
C ASP A 103 -4.64 14.55 10.00
N TRP A 104 -4.77 13.24 10.08
CA TRP A 104 -3.67 12.27 9.93
C TRP A 104 -2.81 12.55 8.69
N ALA A 105 -3.42 12.94 7.58
CA ALA A 105 -2.74 13.15 6.30
C ALA A 105 -1.73 14.33 6.34
N THR A 106 -1.92 15.30 7.25
CA THR A 106 -1.06 16.49 7.35
C THR A 106 0.17 16.28 8.22
N ARG A 107 0.29 15.12 8.89
CA ARG A 107 1.36 14.85 9.86
C ARG A 107 2.71 14.49 9.26
N LEU A 108 2.72 14.00 8.03
CA LEU A 108 3.91 13.63 7.28
C LEU A 108 3.90 14.30 5.90
N PRO A 109 5.05 14.45 5.24
CA PRO A 109 5.12 15.09 3.93
C PRO A 109 4.24 14.40 2.86
N ASN A 110 3.88 15.15 1.81
CA ASN A 110 3.13 14.63 0.65
C ASN A 110 1.79 13.96 1.03
N ASN A 111 1.02 14.58 1.95
CA ASN A 111 -0.21 13.98 2.50
C ASN A 111 0.01 12.58 3.08
N SER A 112 1.15 12.41 3.76
CA SER A 112 1.59 11.13 4.36
C SER A 112 1.77 9.99 3.34
N ALA A 113 2.07 10.32 2.08
CA ALA A 113 2.37 9.36 1.01
C ALA A 113 3.86 9.39 0.64
N PRO A 114 4.68 8.42 1.07
CA PRO A 114 6.13 8.47 0.92
C PRO A 114 6.63 8.20 -0.50
N PHE A 115 5.82 7.62 -1.35
CA PHE A 115 6.12 7.30 -2.75
C PHE A 115 4.83 7.25 -3.57
N THR A 116 4.97 7.10 -4.89
CA THR A 116 3.83 6.92 -5.80
C THR A 116 4.01 5.67 -6.65
N SER A 117 2.97 5.31 -7.39
CA SER A 117 3.00 4.21 -8.35
C SER A 117 2.06 4.49 -9.52
N ALA A 118 2.26 3.76 -10.61
CA ALA A 118 1.40 3.78 -11.80
C ALA A 118 0.61 2.48 -11.92
N THR A 119 -0.57 2.57 -12.53
CA THR A 119 -1.30 1.40 -13.02
C THR A 119 -0.68 0.95 -14.35
N VAL A 120 -0.36 -0.32 -14.48
CA VAL A 120 0.23 -0.93 -15.67
C VAL A 120 -0.53 -2.18 -16.08
N PHE A 121 -0.32 -2.64 -17.29
CA PHE A 121 -0.83 -3.90 -17.82
C PHE A 121 0.29 -4.94 -17.83
N ILE A 122 0.07 -6.06 -17.18
CA ILE A 122 0.92 -7.23 -17.29
C ILE A 122 0.26 -8.16 -18.32
N VAL A 123 0.88 -8.31 -19.48
CA VAL A 123 0.37 -9.09 -20.59
C VAL A 123 1.18 -10.37 -20.76
N ARG A 124 0.60 -11.37 -21.41
CA ARG A 124 1.31 -12.60 -21.75
C ARG A 124 2.51 -12.30 -22.65
N LYS A 125 3.54 -13.13 -22.60
CA LYS A 125 4.75 -12.99 -23.42
C LYS A 125 4.41 -12.77 -24.89
N GLY A 126 5.05 -11.79 -25.50
CA GLY A 126 4.83 -11.41 -26.91
C GLY A 126 3.54 -10.65 -27.15
N ASN A 127 2.79 -10.32 -26.09
CA ASN A 127 1.54 -9.54 -26.16
C ASN A 127 0.60 -10.00 -27.30
N PRO A 128 0.13 -11.25 -27.29
CA PRO A 128 -0.57 -11.85 -28.45
C PRO A 128 -1.89 -11.17 -28.79
N LYS A 129 -2.50 -10.43 -27.86
CA LYS A 129 -3.71 -9.64 -28.07
C LYS A 129 -3.41 -8.18 -28.47
N ALA A 130 -2.14 -7.80 -28.59
CA ALA A 130 -1.70 -6.44 -28.93
C ALA A 130 -2.35 -5.37 -28.01
N LEU A 131 -2.31 -5.61 -26.70
CA LEU A 131 -2.87 -4.73 -25.67
C LEU A 131 -1.87 -3.62 -25.35
N LYS A 132 -2.17 -2.38 -25.73
CA LYS A 132 -1.27 -1.23 -25.59
C LYS A 132 -1.86 -0.14 -24.70
N ASP A 133 -3.18 0.02 -24.72
CA ASP A 133 -3.87 1.07 -23.99
C ASP A 133 -5.27 0.64 -23.56
N TRP A 134 -5.94 1.45 -22.76
CA TRP A 134 -7.24 1.18 -22.16
C TRP A 134 -8.31 0.66 -23.15
N PRO A 135 -8.48 1.25 -24.37
CA PRO A 135 -9.46 0.72 -25.32
C PRO A 135 -9.19 -0.72 -25.79
N ASP A 136 -7.93 -1.14 -25.78
CA ASP A 136 -7.58 -2.50 -26.19
C ASP A 136 -8.12 -3.56 -25.22
N LEU A 137 -8.36 -3.18 -23.95
CA LEU A 137 -8.95 -4.07 -22.96
C LEU A 137 -10.44 -4.37 -23.24
N LEU A 138 -11.06 -3.60 -24.12
CA LEU A 138 -12.47 -3.80 -24.51
C LEU A 138 -12.63 -4.64 -25.78
N LYS A 139 -11.53 -5.11 -26.40
CA LYS A 139 -11.60 -5.97 -27.60
C LYS A 139 -12.32 -7.27 -27.27
N ASP A 140 -13.08 -7.78 -28.22
CA ASP A 140 -13.77 -9.07 -28.07
C ASP A 140 -12.82 -10.20 -27.73
N GLY A 141 -13.18 -11.02 -26.76
CA GLY A 141 -12.41 -12.16 -26.31
C GLY A 141 -11.18 -11.82 -25.46
N VAL A 142 -11.00 -10.57 -25.05
CA VAL A 142 -9.98 -10.19 -24.04
C VAL A 142 -10.53 -10.47 -22.66
N GLN A 143 -9.78 -11.18 -21.84
CA GLN A 143 -10.09 -11.40 -20.43
C GLN A 143 -9.14 -10.58 -19.55
N VAL A 144 -9.72 -9.71 -18.71
CA VAL A 144 -9.00 -8.80 -17.83
C VAL A 144 -9.03 -9.32 -16.40
N VAL A 145 -7.87 -9.45 -15.77
CA VAL A 145 -7.74 -9.79 -14.34
C VAL A 145 -7.49 -8.51 -13.56
N VAL A 146 -8.35 -8.24 -12.62
CA VAL A 146 -8.27 -7.10 -11.71
C VAL A 146 -8.92 -7.45 -10.37
N PRO A 147 -8.38 -7.02 -9.23
CA PRO A 147 -9.02 -7.28 -7.96
C PRO A 147 -10.29 -6.43 -7.78
N ASN A 148 -11.17 -6.89 -6.89
CA ASN A 148 -12.46 -6.24 -6.61
C ASN A 148 -12.28 -4.83 -6.03
N PRO A 149 -12.80 -3.77 -6.64
CA PRO A 149 -12.73 -2.41 -6.13
C PRO A 149 -13.40 -2.21 -4.75
N LYS A 150 -14.31 -3.09 -4.36
CA LYS A 150 -14.94 -3.05 -3.03
C LYS A 150 -13.97 -3.43 -1.90
N THR A 151 -12.95 -4.24 -2.20
CA THR A 151 -12.04 -4.83 -1.19
C THR A 151 -10.58 -4.46 -1.39
N SER A 152 -10.21 -3.96 -2.58
CA SER A 152 -8.84 -3.70 -3.00
C SER A 152 -8.66 -2.30 -3.55
N GLY A 153 -7.69 -1.58 -3.02
CA GLY A 153 -7.28 -0.30 -3.57
C GLY A 153 -6.69 -0.40 -4.98
N ASN A 154 -6.01 -1.52 -5.31
CA ASN A 154 -5.56 -1.79 -6.67
C ASN A 154 -6.75 -1.81 -7.65
N GLY A 155 -7.83 -2.51 -7.30
CA GLY A 155 -9.06 -2.49 -8.10
C GLY A 155 -9.66 -1.09 -8.25
N ARG A 156 -9.64 -0.26 -7.18
CA ARG A 156 -10.10 1.13 -7.24
C ARG A 156 -9.25 1.98 -8.17
N TYR A 157 -7.92 1.90 -8.08
CA TYR A 157 -7.04 2.64 -8.98
C TYR A 157 -7.17 2.20 -10.43
N THR A 158 -7.39 0.91 -10.71
CA THR A 158 -7.70 0.42 -12.06
C THR A 158 -9.00 1.03 -12.58
N TYR A 159 -10.06 0.98 -11.79
CA TYR A 159 -11.35 1.59 -12.11
C TYR A 159 -11.22 3.10 -12.39
N LEU A 160 -10.56 3.84 -11.49
CA LEU A 160 -10.39 5.29 -11.62
C LEU A 160 -9.46 5.65 -12.78
N SER A 161 -8.42 4.84 -13.06
CA SER A 161 -7.54 5.07 -14.21
C SER A 161 -8.26 4.91 -15.53
N ALA A 162 -9.10 3.88 -15.66
CA ALA A 162 -9.94 3.68 -16.85
C ALA A 162 -10.97 4.79 -17.03
N TRP A 163 -11.58 5.24 -15.93
CA TRP A 163 -12.52 6.37 -15.93
C TRP A 163 -11.83 7.67 -16.34
N GLY A 164 -10.72 7.98 -15.70
CA GLY A 164 -9.91 9.18 -15.99
C GLY A 164 -9.34 9.20 -17.41
N TYR A 165 -9.02 8.04 -17.98
CA TYR A 165 -8.65 7.92 -19.38
C TYR A 165 -9.75 8.52 -20.30
N VAL A 166 -11.01 8.16 -20.08
CA VAL A 166 -12.12 8.66 -20.88
C VAL A 166 -12.29 10.17 -20.73
N LEU A 167 -12.23 10.69 -19.49
CA LEU A 167 -12.35 12.13 -19.23
C LEU A 167 -11.20 12.91 -19.88
N LYS A 168 -9.97 12.45 -19.79
CA LYS A 168 -8.79 13.10 -20.41
C LYS A 168 -8.84 13.09 -21.96
N ASN A 169 -9.53 12.13 -22.54
CA ASN A 169 -9.71 12.03 -24.00
C ASN A 169 -11.02 12.68 -24.50
N GLY A 170 -11.59 13.62 -23.75
CA GLY A 170 -12.73 14.41 -24.15
C GLY A 170 -14.09 13.72 -24.01
N GLY A 171 -14.15 12.60 -23.27
CA GLY A 171 -15.39 11.97 -22.85
C GLY A 171 -16.01 12.68 -21.65
N ASP A 172 -17.26 12.32 -21.35
CA ASP A 172 -18.00 12.75 -20.16
C ASP A 172 -18.18 11.60 -19.15
N GLU A 173 -18.81 11.88 -18.03
CA GLU A 173 -19.08 10.92 -16.96
C GLU A 173 -19.93 9.72 -17.43
N ASN A 174 -20.87 9.93 -18.33
CA ASN A 174 -21.70 8.85 -18.88
C ASN A 174 -20.89 7.90 -19.77
N LYS A 175 -20.02 8.47 -20.62
CA LYS A 175 -19.10 7.70 -21.47
C LYS A 175 -18.08 6.94 -20.62
N ALA A 176 -17.59 7.56 -19.54
CA ALA A 176 -16.68 6.92 -18.61
C ALA A 176 -17.34 5.75 -17.88
N LYS A 177 -18.58 5.93 -17.40
CA LYS A 177 -19.38 4.88 -16.78
C LYS A 177 -19.61 3.70 -17.74
N GLU A 178 -19.96 3.98 -18.99
CA GLU A 178 -20.15 2.96 -20.04
C GLU A 178 -18.84 2.20 -20.30
N PHE A 179 -17.74 2.93 -20.48
CA PHE A 179 -16.41 2.36 -20.74
C PHE A 179 -15.98 1.40 -19.61
N VAL A 180 -16.04 1.86 -18.36
CA VAL A 180 -15.66 1.06 -17.20
C VAL A 180 -16.62 -0.13 -17.02
N GLY A 181 -17.90 0.05 -17.31
CA GLY A 181 -18.88 -1.06 -17.33
C GLY A 181 -18.49 -2.15 -18.34
N LYS A 182 -18.09 -1.76 -19.54
CA LYS A 182 -17.58 -2.71 -20.56
C LYS A 182 -16.29 -3.39 -20.10
N LEU A 183 -15.37 -2.65 -19.49
CA LEU A 183 -14.12 -3.20 -18.95
C LEU A 183 -14.41 -4.29 -17.92
N PHE A 184 -15.28 -4.04 -16.94
CA PHE A 184 -15.57 -5.01 -15.88
C PHE A 184 -16.39 -6.20 -16.37
N LYS A 185 -17.09 -6.13 -17.51
CA LYS A 185 -17.68 -7.31 -18.18
C LYS A 185 -16.63 -8.26 -18.75
N GLN A 186 -15.40 -7.79 -19.00
CA GLN A 186 -14.27 -8.62 -19.43
C GLN A 186 -13.53 -9.30 -18.26
N VAL A 187 -13.98 -9.06 -17.03
CA VAL A 187 -13.34 -9.59 -15.81
C VAL A 187 -14.01 -10.91 -15.40
N PRO A 188 -13.33 -12.07 -15.59
CA PRO A 188 -13.92 -13.37 -15.27
C PRO A 188 -13.97 -13.65 -13.77
N VAL A 189 -13.06 -13.07 -12.98
CA VAL A 189 -12.93 -13.29 -11.53
C VAL A 189 -12.57 -11.99 -10.86
N LEU A 190 -13.31 -11.59 -9.83
CA LEU A 190 -12.98 -10.48 -8.94
C LEU A 190 -12.28 -10.99 -7.68
N ASP A 191 -10.96 -10.98 -7.72
CA ASP A 191 -10.13 -11.38 -6.58
C ASP A 191 -10.20 -10.35 -5.43
N THR A 192 -9.94 -10.78 -4.20
CA THR A 192 -10.07 -9.93 -3.02
C THR A 192 -8.94 -8.90 -2.85
N GLY A 193 -7.83 -9.06 -3.57
CA GLY A 193 -6.65 -8.18 -3.48
C GLY A 193 -5.66 -8.43 -4.61
N GLY A 194 -4.66 -7.57 -4.73
CA GLY A 194 -3.66 -7.61 -5.80
C GLY A 194 -2.92 -8.94 -5.86
N ARG A 195 -2.51 -9.48 -4.70
CA ARG A 195 -1.81 -10.76 -4.66
C ARG A 195 -2.65 -11.94 -5.18
N ALA A 196 -3.94 -11.99 -4.83
CA ALA A 196 -4.85 -13.00 -5.34
C ALA A 196 -5.02 -12.87 -6.86
N ALA A 197 -5.16 -11.66 -7.38
CA ALA A 197 -5.23 -11.40 -8.82
C ALA A 197 -3.95 -11.83 -9.56
N THR A 198 -2.77 -11.58 -8.96
CA THR A 198 -1.50 -12.07 -9.50
C THR A 198 -1.46 -13.60 -9.55
N THR A 199 -1.94 -14.28 -8.50
CA THR A 199 -2.04 -15.75 -8.48
C THR A 199 -2.99 -16.25 -9.57
N THR A 200 -4.16 -15.63 -9.72
CA THR A 200 -5.13 -15.95 -10.78
C THR A 200 -4.49 -15.83 -12.16
N PHE A 201 -3.77 -14.75 -12.42
CA PHE A 201 -3.12 -14.53 -13.71
C PHE A 201 -1.89 -15.44 -13.90
N MET A 202 -0.94 -15.44 -12.98
CA MET A 202 0.37 -16.11 -13.18
C MET A 202 0.32 -17.62 -12.92
N GLN A 203 -0.32 -18.06 -11.84
CA GLN A 203 -0.34 -19.48 -11.47
C GLN A 203 -1.50 -20.23 -12.12
N ASN A 204 -2.71 -19.65 -12.07
CA ASN A 204 -3.90 -20.31 -12.61
C ASN A 204 -4.06 -20.10 -14.12
N GLN A 205 -3.19 -19.26 -14.74
CA GLN A 205 -3.19 -18.97 -16.18
C GLN A 205 -4.54 -18.43 -16.71
N ILE A 206 -5.29 -17.70 -15.87
CA ILE A 206 -6.55 -17.07 -16.23
C ILE A 206 -6.29 -15.66 -16.73
N GLY A 207 -6.95 -15.26 -17.82
CA GLY A 207 -6.91 -13.90 -18.37
C GLY A 207 -5.75 -13.66 -19.35
N ASP A 208 -5.93 -12.64 -20.18
CA ASP A 208 -4.95 -12.16 -21.15
C ASP A 208 -4.08 -11.03 -20.59
N VAL A 209 -4.62 -10.28 -19.64
CA VAL A 209 -3.98 -9.13 -19.02
C VAL A 209 -4.33 -9.05 -17.53
N LEU A 210 -3.33 -8.76 -16.71
CA LEU A 210 -3.50 -8.34 -15.32
C LEU A 210 -3.28 -6.83 -15.26
N VAL A 211 -4.26 -6.09 -14.76
CA VAL A 211 -4.11 -4.65 -14.49
C VAL A 211 -3.73 -4.45 -13.03
N THR A 212 -2.55 -3.90 -12.80
CA THR A 212 -1.97 -3.78 -11.46
C THR A 212 -1.00 -2.61 -11.36
N PHE A 213 -0.29 -2.46 -10.24
CA PHE A 213 0.74 -1.43 -10.06
C PHE A 213 2.07 -1.83 -10.69
N GLU A 214 2.87 -0.83 -11.09
CA GLU A 214 4.17 -1.07 -11.71
C GLU A 214 5.16 -1.85 -10.82
N ASN A 215 5.11 -1.70 -9.50
CA ASN A 215 5.93 -2.49 -8.59
C ASN A 215 5.55 -3.99 -8.57
N GLU A 216 4.31 -4.34 -8.90
CA GLU A 216 3.88 -5.73 -9.07
C GLU A 216 4.60 -6.42 -10.24
N ALA A 217 4.87 -5.70 -11.33
CA ALA A 217 5.61 -6.25 -12.47
C ALA A 217 6.98 -6.78 -12.05
N GLU A 218 7.68 -6.05 -11.18
CA GLU A 218 8.97 -6.49 -10.66
C GLU A 218 8.83 -7.67 -9.68
N MET A 219 7.82 -7.64 -8.79
CA MET A 219 7.52 -8.77 -7.92
C MET A 219 7.25 -10.04 -8.70
N ILE A 220 6.42 -9.94 -9.74
CA ILE A 220 6.13 -11.06 -10.65
C ILE A 220 7.42 -11.56 -11.30
N ALA A 221 8.28 -10.65 -11.76
CA ALA A 221 9.56 -10.99 -12.37
C ALA A 221 10.51 -11.74 -11.42
N ARG A 222 10.53 -11.35 -10.15
CA ARG A 222 11.34 -12.01 -9.10
C ARG A 222 10.80 -13.39 -8.76
N GLU A 223 9.50 -13.55 -8.71
CA GLU A 223 8.85 -14.79 -8.28
C GLU A 223 8.69 -15.81 -9.41
N PHE A 224 8.28 -15.36 -10.60
CA PHE A 224 7.92 -16.23 -11.73
C PHE A 224 8.92 -16.17 -12.90
N GLY A 225 9.94 -15.30 -12.82
CA GLY A 225 10.89 -15.06 -13.90
C GLY A 225 10.36 -14.07 -14.95
N ARG A 226 11.30 -13.43 -15.65
CA ARG A 226 10.99 -12.35 -16.63
C ARG A 226 10.48 -12.85 -17.98
N GLY A 227 10.52 -14.16 -18.22
CA GLY A 227 10.26 -14.73 -19.55
C GLY A 227 8.80 -15.01 -19.89
N GLY A 228 7.87 -14.89 -18.94
CA GLY A 228 6.48 -15.32 -19.11
C GLY A 228 5.48 -14.19 -19.38
N PHE A 229 5.90 -12.92 -19.29
CA PHE A 229 5.03 -11.76 -19.42
C PHE A 229 5.80 -10.52 -19.88
N GLU A 230 5.04 -9.46 -20.19
CA GLU A 230 5.57 -8.12 -20.50
C GLU A 230 4.75 -7.07 -19.73
N ALA A 231 5.41 -6.00 -19.28
CA ALA A 231 4.74 -4.85 -18.69
C ALA A 231 4.48 -3.80 -19.78
N VAL A 232 3.24 -3.37 -19.89
CA VAL A 232 2.80 -2.32 -20.82
C VAL A 232 2.27 -1.15 -20.00
N TYR A 233 2.80 0.04 -20.26
CA TYR A 233 2.36 1.28 -19.64
C TYR A 233 1.25 1.90 -20.50
N PRO A 234 0.03 2.06 -19.97
CA PRO A 234 -1.04 2.75 -20.70
C PRO A 234 -0.74 4.23 -20.84
N SER A 235 -1.42 4.90 -21.78
CA SER A 235 -1.20 6.33 -22.03
C SER A 235 -1.51 7.23 -20.82
N VAL A 236 -2.46 6.82 -19.98
CA VAL A 236 -2.92 7.58 -18.80
C VAL A 236 -3.03 6.66 -17.60
N SER A 237 -2.64 7.14 -16.44
CA SER A 237 -2.82 6.46 -15.16
C SER A 237 -3.20 7.45 -14.06
N ALA A 238 -4.08 7.04 -13.15
CA ALA A 238 -4.18 7.71 -11.85
C ALA A 238 -2.85 7.57 -11.13
N GLU A 239 -2.35 8.67 -10.55
CA GLU A 239 -1.19 8.61 -9.65
C GLU A 239 -1.61 7.94 -8.34
N ALA A 240 -1.09 6.75 -8.09
CA ALA A 240 -1.35 6.07 -6.83
C ALA A 240 -0.45 6.65 -5.74
N GLU A 241 -1.06 7.11 -4.66
CA GLU A 241 -0.40 7.77 -3.52
C GLU A 241 -0.70 6.99 -2.23
N PRO A 242 -0.02 5.85 -2.00
CA PRO A 242 -0.28 5.00 -0.85
C PRO A 242 0.12 5.69 0.47
N PRO A 243 -0.84 6.03 1.33
CA PRO A 243 -0.57 6.77 2.55
C PRO A 243 -0.21 5.88 3.72
N VAL A 244 0.45 6.48 4.71
CA VAL A 244 0.82 5.83 5.97
C VAL A 244 0.36 6.66 7.16
N ALA A 245 0.05 6.02 8.27
CA ALA A 245 -0.31 6.72 9.50
C ALA A 245 0.05 5.93 10.76
N VAL A 246 0.30 6.66 11.84
CA VAL A 246 0.35 6.11 13.21
C VAL A 246 -1.07 5.83 13.67
N VAL A 247 -1.30 4.69 14.32
CA VAL A 247 -2.57 4.38 14.98
C VAL A 247 -2.51 4.90 16.44
N ASP A 248 -2.89 6.16 16.63
CA ASP A 248 -2.66 6.91 17.87
C ASP A 248 -3.13 6.18 19.12
N LYS A 249 -4.36 5.67 19.15
CA LYS A 249 -4.89 4.95 20.30
C LYS A 249 -4.11 3.69 20.67
N VAL A 250 -3.52 3.03 19.70
CA VAL A 250 -2.72 1.83 19.94
C VAL A 250 -1.35 2.21 20.49
N VAL A 251 -0.66 3.15 19.86
CA VAL A 251 0.69 3.56 20.30
C VAL A 251 0.68 4.23 21.67
N GLU A 252 -0.38 4.95 22.01
CA GLU A 252 -0.57 5.52 23.36
C GLU A 252 -0.69 4.41 24.42
N LYS A 253 -1.52 3.40 24.15
CA LYS A 253 -1.70 2.26 25.04
C LYS A 253 -0.43 1.40 25.18
N LYS A 254 0.31 1.24 24.08
CA LYS A 254 1.54 0.42 24.04
C LYS A 254 2.78 1.18 24.52
N GLY A 255 2.74 2.53 24.57
CA GLY A 255 3.93 3.36 24.81
C GLY A 255 4.94 3.31 23.64
N SER A 256 4.48 3.02 22.42
CA SER A 256 5.32 2.79 21.24
C SER A 256 5.41 3.99 20.27
N ARG A 257 4.95 5.18 20.69
CA ARG A 257 4.86 6.35 19.82
C ARG A 257 6.20 6.75 19.19
N ALA A 258 7.26 6.85 19.99
CA ALA A 258 8.56 7.36 19.53
C ALA A 258 9.15 6.49 18.41
N GLN A 259 9.20 5.18 18.60
CA GLN A 259 9.71 4.26 17.59
C GLN A 259 8.80 4.16 16.37
N THR A 260 7.48 4.28 16.57
CA THR A 260 6.48 4.25 15.50
C THR A 260 6.58 5.47 14.59
N GLU A 261 6.69 6.68 15.17
CA GLU A 261 6.90 7.89 14.40
C GLU A 261 8.24 7.89 13.66
N ALA A 262 9.31 7.40 14.30
CA ALA A 262 10.60 7.25 13.66
C ALA A 262 10.54 6.26 12.49
N TYR A 263 9.82 5.14 12.66
CA TYR A 263 9.61 4.15 11.61
C TYR A 263 8.93 4.76 10.38
N LEU A 264 7.90 5.56 10.54
CA LEU A 264 7.25 6.21 9.40
C LEU A 264 8.11 7.32 8.79
N LYS A 265 8.75 8.16 9.61
CA LYS A 265 9.62 9.25 9.11
C LYS A 265 10.78 8.73 8.28
N TYR A 266 11.32 7.57 8.61
CA TYR A 266 12.42 6.95 7.87
C TYR A 266 12.04 6.58 6.42
N LEU A 267 10.75 6.46 6.07
CA LEU A 267 10.28 6.31 4.69
C LEU A 267 10.71 7.46 3.77
N TRP A 268 10.89 8.66 4.30
CA TRP A 268 11.37 9.85 3.56
C TRP A 268 12.88 10.05 3.63
N SER A 269 13.63 9.21 4.37
CA SER A 269 15.09 9.24 4.34
C SER A 269 15.62 8.83 2.97
N ASP A 270 16.86 9.20 2.65
CA ASP A 270 17.49 8.79 1.41
C ASP A 270 17.56 7.27 1.26
N GLU A 271 17.81 6.55 2.35
CA GLU A 271 17.80 5.08 2.36
C GLU A 271 16.39 4.53 2.12
N GLY A 272 15.36 5.05 2.81
CA GLY A 272 13.97 4.65 2.61
C GLY A 272 13.49 4.90 1.18
N GLN A 273 13.81 6.06 0.61
CA GLN A 273 13.48 6.41 -0.77
C GLN A 273 14.25 5.57 -1.79
N THR A 274 15.50 5.22 -1.50
CA THR A 274 16.31 4.32 -2.33
C THR A 274 15.73 2.90 -2.34
N ILE A 275 15.33 2.39 -1.17
CA ILE A 275 14.64 1.09 -1.06
C ILE A 275 13.33 1.12 -1.84
N ALA A 276 12.56 2.22 -1.77
CA ALA A 276 11.34 2.39 -2.56
C ALA A 276 11.64 2.28 -4.06
N ALA A 277 12.63 3.02 -4.57
CA ALA A 277 13.02 2.97 -5.97
C ALA A 277 13.51 1.57 -6.41
N ASN A 278 14.24 0.85 -5.53
CA ASN A 278 14.68 -0.52 -5.79
C ASN A 278 13.51 -1.51 -5.90
N ASN A 279 12.39 -1.20 -5.28
CA ASN A 279 11.15 -1.97 -5.36
C ASN A 279 10.12 -1.39 -6.34
N TYR A 280 10.56 -0.55 -7.29
CA TYR A 280 9.70 0.05 -8.32
C TYR A 280 8.54 0.89 -7.78
N LEU A 281 8.75 1.48 -6.60
CA LEU A 281 7.92 2.56 -6.06
C LEU A 281 8.60 3.89 -6.38
N ARG A 282 7.88 4.81 -6.99
CA ARG A 282 8.42 6.12 -7.41
C ARG A 282 8.71 6.98 -6.18
N PRO A 283 9.99 7.26 -5.85
CA PRO A 283 10.31 8.04 -4.68
C PRO A 283 9.85 9.50 -4.81
N ARG A 284 9.54 10.13 -3.69
CA ARG A 284 9.21 11.56 -3.63
C ARG A 284 10.45 12.44 -3.72
N ASN A 285 11.62 11.92 -3.35
CA ASN A 285 12.89 12.64 -3.49
C ASN A 285 13.28 12.70 -4.97
N PRO A 286 13.32 13.92 -5.58
CA PRO A 286 13.59 14.08 -7.01
C PRO A 286 15.02 13.68 -7.42
N GLU A 287 15.99 13.82 -6.51
CA GLU A 287 17.38 13.42 -6.79
C GLU A 287 17.50 11.89 -6.85
N ILE A 288 16.80 11.19 -5.96
CA ILE A 288 16.76 9.73 -5.98
C ILE A 288 15.96 9.25 -7.19
N LEU A 289 14.80 9.84 -7.47
CA LEU A 289 14.02 9.51 -8.66
C LEU A 289 14.85 9.64 -9.95
N ALA A 290 15.64 10.70 -10.06
CA ALA A 290 16.51 10.91 -11.22
C ALA A 290 17.58 9.82 -11.37
N LYS A 291 18.13 9.30 -10.27
CA LYS A 291 19.10 8.18 -10.29
C LYS A 291 18.49 6.87 -10.81
N PHE A 292 17.17 6.74 -10.75
CA PHE A 292 16.44 5.56 -11.18
C PHE A 292 15.55 5.81 -12.41
N ALA A 293 15.85 6.86 -13.19
CA ALA A 293 15.06 7.25 -14.37
C ALA A 293 14.82 6.11 -15.37
N ASP A 294 15.77 5.20 -15.51
CA ASP A 294 15.67 4.04 -16.40
C ASP A 294 14.57 3.04 -15.97
N ARG A 295 14.17 3.06 -14.69
CA ARG A 295 13.15 2.16 -14.13
C ARG A 295 11.74 2.71 -14.26
N PHE A 296 11.61 4.04 -14.38
CA PHE A 296 10.34 4.74 -14.32
C PHE A 296 10.03 5.44 -15.64
N PRO A 297 9.39 4.76 -16.61
CA PRO A 297 8.94 5.40 -17.82
C PRO A 297 8.05 6.61 -17.52
N LYS A 298 8.06 7.58 -18.43
CA LYS A 298 7.17 8.74 -18.34
C LYS A 298 5.73 8.28 -18.54
N VAL A 299 4.87 8.60 -17.58
CA VAL A 299 3.42 8.33 -17.60
C VAL A 299 2.67 9.65 -17.50
N ASP A 300 1.58 9.79 -18.23
CA ASP A 300 0.67 10.92 -18.08
C ASP A 300 -0.26 10.67 -16.88
N PHE A 301 0.17 11.16 -15.72
CA PHE A 301 -0.56 11.03 -14.48
C PHE A 301 -1.68 12.05 -14.35
N PHE A 302 -2.74 11.66 -13.64
CA PHE A 302 -3.71 12.58 -13.07
C PHE A 302 -3.88 12.28 -11.57
N SER A 303 -4.16 13.33 -10.81
CA SER A 303 -4.50 13.20 -9.38
C SER A 303 -5.96 12.78 -9.24
N VAL A 304 -6.21 11.74 -8.42
CA VAL A 304 -7.58 11.31 -8.10
C VAL A 304 -8.37 12.47 -7.48
N GLU A 305 -7.79 13.16 -6.51
CA GLU A 305 -8.47 14.25 -5.80
C GLU A 305 -8.81 15.43 -6.72
N LYS A 306 -7.92 15.78 -7.64
CA LYS A 306 -8.18 16.88 -8.60
C LYS A 306 -9.24 16.52 -9.65
N THR A 307 -9.36 15.23 -9.98
CA THR A 307 -10.25 14.76 -11.06
C THR A 307 -11.62 14.38 -10.53
N PHE A 308 -11.70 13.74 -9.35
CA PHE A 308 -12.94 13.17 -8.81
C PHE A 308 -13.42 13.83 -7.52
N GLY A 309 -12.65 14.77 -6.96
CA GLY A 309 -12.84 15.27 -5.60
C GLY A 309 -12.10 14.43 -4.56
N ASP A 310 -12.31 14.74 -3.28
CA ASP A 310 -11.63 14.00 -2.22
C ASP A 310 -11.98 12.51 -2.20
N TRP A 311 -11.14 11.70 -1.58
CA TRP A 311 -11.33 10.26 -1.52
C TRP A 311 -12.63 9.83 -0.82
N ARG A 312 -13.18 10.65 0.09
CA ARG A 312 -14.48 10.39 0.73
C ARG A 312 -15.62 10.51 -0.29
N SER A 313 -15.55 11.53 -1.14
CA SER A 313 -16.50 11.73 -2.26
C SER A 313 -16.39 10.59 -3.28
N VAL A 314 -15.17 10.19 -3.64
CA VAL A 314 -14.91 9.03 -4.51
C VAL A 314 -15.53 7.76 -3.92
N GLN A 315 -15.27 7.48 -2.65
CA GLN A 315 -15.82 6.31 -1.95
C GLN A 315 -17.35 6.33 -1.96
N LYS A 316 -17.95 7.46 -1.60
CA LYS A 316 -19.41 7.63 -1.53
C LYS A 316 -20.09 7.47 -2.89
N THR A 317 -19.47 7.99 -3.95
CA THR A 317 -20.05 7.94 -5.30
C THR A 317 -19.88 6.58 -5.94
N HIS A 318 -18.69 6.00 -5.85
CA HIS A 318 -18.32 4.85 -6.68
C HIS A 318 -18.34 3.50 -5.95
N PHE A 319 -17.94 3.43 -4.67
CA PHE A 319 -17.56 2.17 -4.05
C PHE A 319 -18.36 1.74 -2.83
N ILE A 320 -19.28 2.57 -2.31
CA ILE A 320 -20.23 2.12 -1.27
C ILE A 320 -21.24 1.14 -1.87
N ASP A 321 -22.00 0.47 -1.01
CA ASP A 321 -23.10 -0.39 -1.44
C ASP A 321 -24.15 0.45 -2.19
N GLY A 322 -24.51 -0.02 -3.39
CA GLY A 322 -25.38 0.72 -4.32
C GLY A 322 -24.68 1.86 -5.08
N GLY A 323 -23.39 2.05 -4.91
CA GLY A 323 -22.59 3.03 -5.66
C GLY A 323 -22.47 2.68 -7.14
N VAL A 324 -21.75 3.54 -7.89
CA VAL A 324 -21.66 3.38 -9.37
C VAL A 324 -21.07 2.02 -9.75
N PHE A 325 -20.09 1.51 -9.00
CA PHE A 325 -19.52 0.20 -9.29
C PHE A 325 -20.56 -0.92 -9.23
N ASP A 326 -21.41 -0.95 -8.21
CA ASP A 326 -22.47 -1.96 -8.07
C ASP A 326 -23.52 -1.85 -9.20
N GLN A 327 -23.74 -0.62 -9.74
CA GLN A 327 -24.67 -0.40 -10.85
C GLN A 327 -24.14 -0.92 -12.19
N ILE A 328 -22.82 -0.90 -12.40
CA ILE A 328 -22.19 -1.33 -13.66
C ILE A 328 -21.70 -2.78 -13.63
N TYR A 329 -21.49 -3.33 -12.47
CA TYR A 329 -21.07 -4.70 -12.25
C TYR A 329 -22.18 -5.48 -11.53
N SER A 330 -22.99 -6.19 -12.32
CA SER A 330 -23.90 -7.21 -11.78
C SER A 330 -23.30 -8.57 -12.11
N PRO A 331 -22.96 -9.42 -11.13
CA PRO A 331 -22.54 -10.79 -11.42
C PRO A 331 -23.72 -11.49 -12.12
N ASN A 332 -23.45 -12.10 -13.28
CA ASN A 332 -24.41 -12.94 -13.99
C ASN A 332 -24.68 -14.21 -13.22
#